data_bed49c46782e32215ea19a5b1ec63d39
#
_entry.id   bed49c46782e32215ea19a5b1ec63d39
#
_cell.length_a   1.000
_cell.length_b   1.000
_cell.length_c   1.000
_cell.angle_alpha   90.00
_cell.angle_beta   90.00
_cell.angle_gamma   90.00
#
_symmetry.space_group_name_H-M   'P 1'
#
loop_
_entity.id
_entity.type
_entity.pdbx_description
1 polymer ?
#
loop_
_entity_poly.entity_id
_entity_poly.type
_entity_poly.pdbx_seq_one_letter_code
_entity_poly.pdbx_strand_id
1 'polypeptide(L)'
;MKSKNRIVLLIVILTAGCGPKIINHPEPELKVDFTPFESVGCQPDEYGTLFCNPDSALYTLGCDRLEKAPDLMGGLDPAYPMAVCIYVPMQRPEVANPYDTPGSEYFFNIGGPMPMLVRYVIAVEGEFRLVKNADEFRAVFAPVESADEALSFAISLANVYALYGLKVDWKYRYTVSALEDTYVDITEGGYIVHAFDYQFFGCGPHYYYAVDVKVKSDGNVAEFTRTKIYRDPGLDDLCQD
;
A
#
# COMPACT_ATOMS: atom_id res chain seq x y z
N MET A 1 71.49 0.83 -31.97
CA MET A 1 70.52 0.74 -30.87
C MET A 1 69.17 1.26 -31.35
N LYS A 2 68.18 0.36 -31.60
CA LYS A 2 66.82 0.75 -32.03
C LYS A 2 65.92 0.71 -30.79
N SER A 3 65.50 1.91 -30.33
CA SER A 3 64.50 2.07 -29.28
C SER A 3 63.13 1.65 -29.82
N LYS A 4 62.52 0.63 -29.23
CA LYS A 4 61.11 0.21 -29.49
C LYS A 4 60.20 1.00 -28.54
N ASN A 5 59.57 2.06 -29.03
CA ASN A 5 58.47 2.71 -28.32
C ASN A 5 57.28 1.75 -28.27
N ARG A 6 56.96 1.25 -27.08
CA ARG A 6 55.70 0.53 -26.79
C ARG A 6 54.65 1.59 -26.46
N ILE A 7 53.73 1.83 -27.37
CA ILE A 7 52.50 2.58 -27.11
C ILE A 7 51.61 1.65 -26.28
N VAL A 8 51.43 1.97 -24.99
CA VAL A 8 50.41 1.32 -24.14
C VAL A 8 49.08 2.04 -24.40
N LEU A 9 48.20 1.36 -25.14
CA LEU A 9 46.86 1.83 -25.38
C LEU A 9 46.03 1.59 -24.11
N LEU A 10 45.79 2.64 -23.33
CA LEU A 10 44.91 2.62 -22.16
C LEU A 10 43.46 2.61 -22.65
N ILE A 11 42.86 1.43 -22.73
CA ILE A 11 41.40 1.32 -23.01
C ILE A 11 40.68 1.68 -21.72
N VAL A 12 40.21 2.93 -21.62
CA VAL A 12 39.27 3.36 -20.59
C VAL A 12 37.91 2.78 -20.98
N ILE A 13 37.54 1.67 -20.37
CA ILE A 13 36.18 1.13 -20.47
C ILE A 13 35.31 2.08 -19.60
N LEU A 14 34.65 3.03 -20.25
CA LEU A 14 33.54 3.76 -19.65
C LEU A 14 32.39 2.77 -19.48
N THR A 15 32.32 2.09 -18.34
CA THR A 15 31.09 1.44 -17.88
C THR A 15 30.11 2.55 -17.56
N ALA A 16 29.37 3.04 -18.57
CA ALA A 16 28.16 3.79 -18.33
C ALA A 16 27.27 2.88 -17.47
N GLY A 17 27.15 3.19 -16.18
CA GLY A 17 26.26 2.51 -15.27
C GLY A 17 24.83 2.76 -15.77
N CYS A 18 24.31 1.83 -16.59
CA CYS A 18 22.95 1.88 -17.06
C CYS A 18 22.03 1.45 -15.90
N GLY A 19 21.69 2.41 -15.03
CA GLY A 19 20.51 2.27 -14.19
C GLY A 19 19.24 2.22 -15.04
N PRO A 20 18.09 1.82 -14.48
CA PRO A 20 16.83 1.84 -15.20
C PRO A 20 16.47 3.25 -15.64
N LYS A 21 15.78 3.37 -16.78
CA LYS A 21 15.14 4.62 -17.18
C LYS A 21 14.01 4.92 -16.20
N ILE A 22 13.93 6.14 -15.71
CA ILE A 22 12.81 6.59 -14.87
C ILE A 22 11.77 7.30 -15.73
N ILE A 23 10.50 6.96 -15.51
CA ILE A 23 9.32 7.57 -16.11
C ILE A 23 8.45 8.09 -14.97
N ASN A 24 8.37 9.41 -14.84
CA ASN A 24 7.58 10.02 -13.77
C ASN A 24 6.20 10.45 -14.28
N HIS A 25 5.19 10.29 -13.43
CA HIS A 25 3.83 10.78 -13.59
C HIS A 25 3.49 11.80 -12.50
N PRO A 26 2.56 12.73 -12.78
CA PRO A 26 2.10 13.66 -11.74
C PRO A 26 1.37 12.90 -10.62
N GLU A 27 1.72 13.21 -9.38
CA GLU A 27 0.97 12.73 -8.22
C GLU A 27 -0.36 13.47 -8.12
N PRO A 28 -1.51 12.79 -7.97
CA PRO A 28 -2.79 13.45 -7.80
C PRO A 28 -2.87 14.13 -6.42
N GLU A 29 -3.47 15.33 -6.38
CA GLU A 29 -3.66 16.11 -5.16
C GLU A 29 -4.90 15.62 -4.39
N LEU A 30 -4.84 14.39 -3.87
CA LEU A 30 -5.91 13.77 -3.10
C LEU A 30 -5.66 13.93 -1.60
N LYS A 31 -6.73 13.93 -0.82
CA LYS A 31 -6.63 14.02 0.64
C LYS A 31 -7.81 13.36 1.34
N VAL A 32 -7.50 12.56 2.34
CA VAL A 32 -8.50 11.99 3.26
C VAL A 32 -8.64 12.90 4.48
N ASP A 33 -9.89 13.26 4.81
CA ASP A 33 -10.18 13.96 6.06
C ASP A 33 -10.11 12.97 7.24
N PHE A 34 -9.20 13.25 8.18
CA PHE A 34 -9.01 12.47 9.40
C PHE A 34 -9.54 13.19 10.65
N THR A 35 -9.95 14.46 10.51
CA THR A 35 -10.35 15.34 11.62
C THR A 35 -11.37 14.72 12.58
N PRO A 36 -12.45 14.02 12.14
CA PRO A 36 -13.42 13.43 13.06
C PRO A 36 -12.83 12.37 14.00
N PHE A 37 -11.66 11.82 13.67
CA PHE A 37 -11.03 10.73 14.41
C PHE A 37 -9.99 11.21 15.46
N GLU A 38 -9.59 12.49 15.42
CA GLU A 38 -8.55 13.05 16.31
C GLU A 38 -8.95 13.13 17.78
N SER A 39 -10.27 13.12 18.10
CA SER A 39 -10.79 13.34 19.44
C SER A 39 -11.73 12.27 19.99
N VAL A 40 -11.67 11.06 19.45
CA VAL A 40 -12.66 9.99 19.72
C VAL A 40 -12.24 8.96 20.79
N GLY A 41 -11.42 9.37 21.74
CA GLY A 41 -11.00 8.50 22.85
C GLY A 41 -9.89 7.51 22.51
N CYS A 42 -9.17 7.75 21.41
CA CYS A 42 -7.92 7.06 21.11
C CYS A 42 -6.73 7.97 21.47
N GLN A 43 -5.65 7.41 22.03
CA GLN A 43 -4.47 8.16 22.47
C GLN A 43 -3.25 7.76 21.65
N PRO A 44 -2.42 8.72 21.19
CA PRO A 44 -1.23 8.40 20.43
C PRO A 44 -0.17 7.73 21.33
N ASP A 45 0.51 6.73 20.78
CA ASP A 45 1.75 6.21 21.31
C ASP A 45 2.96 7.08 20.90
N GLU A 46 4.17 6.64 21.26
CA GLU A 46 5.43 7.33 20.91
C GLU A 46 5.70 7.40 19.39
N TYR A 47 5.02 6.58 18.58
CA TYR A 47 5.12 6.53 17.11
C TYR A 47 3.96 7.25 16.42
N GLY A 48 3.00 7.78 17.18
CA GLY A 48 1.82 8.47 16.65
C GLY A 48 0.66 7.54 16.27
N THR A 49 0.77 6.23 16.53
CA THR A 49 -0.36 5.29 16.37
C THR A 49 -1.39 5.54 17.47
N LEU A 50 -2.65 5.70 17.09
CA LEU A 50 -3.74 5.94 18.04
C LEU A 50 -4.28 4.63 18.61
N PHE A 51 -4.08 4.38 19.90
CA PHE A 51 -4.70 3.27 20.63
C PHE A 51 -6.04 3.69 21.22
N CYS A 52 -7.09 2.94 20.92
CA CYS A 52 -8.43 3.26 21.35
C CYS A 52 -8.71 2.70 22.75
N ASN A 53 -9.23 3.54 23.63
CA ASN A 53 -9.63 3.12 24.97
C ASN A 53 -10.84 2.18 24.90
N PRO A 54 -10.94 1.15 25.78
CA PRO A 54 -12.08 0.23 25.81
C PRO A 54 -13.46 0.89 25.90
N ASP A 55 -13.54 2.07 26.50
CA ASP A 55 -14.79 2.83 26.65
C ASP A 55 -15.11 3.71 25.43
N SER A 56 -14.24 3.75 24.41
CA SER A 56 -14.48 4.56 23.21
C SER A 56 -15.48 3.89 22.26
N ALA A 57 -16.23 4.71 21.52
CA ALA A 57 -17.13 4.22 20.48
C ALA A 57 -16.40 3.40 19.41
N LEU A 58 -15.18 3.79 19.06
CA LEU A 58 -14.36 3.08 18.05
C LEU A 58 -13.88 1.72 18.53
N TYR A 59 -13.50 1.59 19.81
CA TYR A 59 -13.16 0.29 20.38
C TYR A 59 -14.37 -0.64 20.36
N THR A 60 -15.56 -0.14 20.70
CA THR A 60 -16.82 -0.90 20.61
C THR A 60 -17.13 -1.36 19.19
N LEU A 61 -16.78 -0.56 18.17
CA LEU A 61 -16.88 -0.95 16.77
C LEU A 61 -15.82 -1.99 16.33
N GLY A 62 -14.82 -2.27 17.18
CA GLY A 62 -13.76 -3.22 16.87
C GLY A 62 -12.45 -2.61 16.39
N CYS A 63 -12.20 -1.32 16.66
CA CYS A 63 -10.92 -0.69 16.38
C CYS A 63 -10.09 -0.62 17.65
N ASP A 64 -9.05 -1.45 17.75
CA ASP A 64 -8.07 -1.38 18.84
C ASP A 64 -7.07 -0.26 18.61
N ARG A 65 -6.77 0.01 17.31
CA ARG A 65 -5.90 1.09 16.86
C ARG A 65 -6.52 1.80 15.67
N LEU A 66 -6.18 3.08 15.53
CA LEU A 66 -6.48 3.88 14.35
C LEU A 66 -5.20 4.38 13.71
N GLU A 67 -5.19 4.37 12.40
CA GLU A 67 -4.18 5.03 11.59
C GLU A 67 -4.86 5.94 10.57
N LYS A 68 -4.16 7.01 10.19
CA LYS A 68 -4.64 7.85 9.09
C LYS A 68 -4.68 7.02 7.81
N ALA A 69 -5.81 7.01 7.11
CA ALA A 69 -5.87 6.40 5.79
C ALA A 69 -4.94 7.14 4.81
N PRO A 70 -4.29 6.43 3.85
CA PRO A 70 -3.47 7.08 2.83
C PRO A 70 -4.22 8.20 2.13
N ASP A 71 -3.59 9.36 1.91
CA ASP A 71 -4.23 10.50 1.26
C ASP A 71 -4.74 10.17 -0.16
N LEU A 72 -4.10 9.22 -0.84
CA LEU A 72 -4.53 8.72 -2.15
C LEU A 72 -5.86 7.94 -2.14
N MET A 73 -6.41 7.62 -0.96
CA MET A 73 -7.79 7.13 -0.84
C MET A 73 -8.83 8.27 -0.89
N GLY A 74 -8.41 9.52 -0.93
CA GLY A 74 -9.28 10.68 -1.05
C GLY A 74 -9.94 10.86 -2.42
N GLY A 75 -9.68 9.98 -3.39
CA GLY A 75 -10.40 9.93 -4.64
C GLY A 75 -11.76 9.22 -4.58
N LEU A 76 -12.11 8.59 -3.45
CA LEU A 76 -13.39 7.89 -3.28
C LEU A 76 -14.58 8.85 -3.30
N ASP A 77 -15.66 8.44 -3.97
CA ASP A 77 -16.96 9.12 -3.93
C ASP A 77 -18.03 8.18 -3.35
N PRO A 78 -18.78 8.61 -2.31
CA PRO A 78 -18.69 9.88 -1.58
C PRO A 78 -17.40 10.06 -0.79
N ALA A 79 -16.86 11.28 -0.72
CA ALA A 79 -15.64 11.63 0.00
C ALA A 79 -15.87 11.68 1.52
N TYR A 80 -16.11 10.55 2.15
CA TYR A 80 -16.25 10.46 3.61
C TYR A 80 -14.92 10.63 4.31
N PRO A 81 -14.88 11.31 5.48
CA PRO A 81 -13.75 11.19 6.40
C PRO A 81 -13.50 9.72 6.73
N MET A 82 -12.22 9.28 6.69
CA MET A 82 -11.88 7.87 6.81
C MET A 82 -10.61 7.65 7.63
N ALA A 83 -10.59 6.54 8.38
CA ALA A 83 -9.42 6.03 9.06
C ALA A 83 -9.25 4.53 8.79
N VAL A 84 -8.01 4.06 8.88
CA VAL A 84 -7.70 2.63 8.99
C VAL A 84 -7.99 2.18 10.41
N CYS A 85 -8.84 1.18 10.54
CA CYS A 85 -9.23 0.55 11.80
C CYS A 85 -8.53 -0.80 11.91
N ILE A 86 -7.64 -0.94 12.88
CA ILE A 86 -6.92 -2.18 13.13
C ILE A 86 -7.58 -2.90 14.29
N TYR A 87 -8.05 -4.10 14.02
CA TYR A 87 -8.58 -5.03 15.00
C TYR A 87 -7.53 -6.07 15.39
N VAL A 88 -7.26 -6.23 16.68
CA VAL A 88 -6.25 -7.14 17.22
C VAL A 88 -6.96 -8.21 18.06
N PRO A 89 -7.37 -9.35 17.47
CA PRO A 89 -8.17 -10.38 18.18
C PRO A 89 -7.55 -10.85 19.48
N MET A 90 -6.23 -10.97 19.56
CA MET A 90 -5.51 -11.41 20.77
C MET A 90 -5.60 -10.43 21.95
N GLN A 91 -5.98 -9.16 21.70
CA GLN A 91 -6.19 -8.15 22.75
C GLN A 91 -7.64 -8.12 23.25
N ARG A 92 -8.52 -8.97 22.68
CA ARG A 92 -9.94 -9.03 23.00
C ARG A 92 -10.27 -10.23 23.87
N PRO A 93 -10.64 -10.04 25.16
CA PRO A 93 -10.92 -11.15 26.08
C PRO A 93 -12.15 -11.98 25.68
N GLU A 94 -13.06 -11.41 24.89
CA GLU A 94 -14.24 -12.08 24.37
C GLU A 94 -13.95 -13.01 23.19
N VAL A 95 -12.78 -12.96 22.59
CA VAL A 95 -12.39 -13.79 21.45
C VAL A 95 -11.71 -15.06 21.97
N ALA A 96 -12.45 -16.17 21.97
CA ALA A 96 -11.97 -17.47 22.48
C ALA A 96 -10.80 -18.04 21.65
N ASN A 97 -10.82 -17.82 20.33
CA ASN A 97 -9.73 -18.19 19.43
C ASN A 97 -9.48 -17.07 18.43
N PRO A 98 -8.36 -16.34 18.53
CA PRO A 98 -8.06 -15.20 17.64
C PRO A 98 -7.89 -15.60 16.17
N TYR A 99 -7.70 -16.88 15.86
CA TYR A 99 -7.56 -17.40 14.50
C TYR A 99 -8.89 -17.78 13.85
N ASP A 100 -9.99 -17.84 14.61
CA ASP A 100 -11.34 -18.17 14.11
C ASP A 100 -12.07 -16.93 13.53
N THR A 101 -11.36 -15.84 13.30
CA THR A 101 -11.95 -14.65 12.68
C THR A 101 -12.33 -14.97 11.24
N PRO A 102 -13.61 -14.85 10.86
CA PRO A 102 -14.03 -15.10 9.49
C PRO A 102 -13.28 -14.24 8.49
N GLY A 103 -12.77 -14.85 7.41
CA GLY A 103 -11.97 -14.16 6.40
C GLY A 103 -12.70 -13.02 5.67
N SER A 104 -14.04 -13.01 5.73
CA SER A 104 -14.88 -11.95 5.15
C SER A 104 -15.02 -10.70 6.02
N GLU A 105 -14.45 -10.67 7.22
CA GLU A 105 -14.60 -9.58 8.18
C GLU A 105 -13.40 -8.59 8.21
N TYR A 106 -12.47 -8.71 7.30
CA TYR A 106 -11.33 -7.81 7.17
C TYR A 106 -10.82 -7.74 5.72
N PHE A 107 -10.04 -6.71 5.42
CA PHE A 107 -9.40 -6.55 4.10
C PHE A 107 -8.07 -7.30 4.06
N PHE A 108 -7.20 -7.05 5.03
CA PHE A 108 -5.85 -7.60 5.09
C PHE A 108 -5.50 -8.03 6.49
N ASN A 109 -4.58 -9.00 6.60
CA ASN A 109 -3.87 -9.33 7.82
C ASN A 109 -2.43 -8.83 7.70
N ILE A 110 -1.96 -7.99 8.63
CA ILE A 110 -0.64 -7.36 8.61
C ILE A 110 0.26 -7.79 9.79
N GLY A 111 -0.16 -8.70 10.63
CA GLY A 111 0.51 -8.99 11.90
C GLY A 111 1.27 -10.32 11.98
N GLY A 112 1.55 -11.02 10.89
CA GLY A 112 2.23 -12.32 10.94
C GLY A 112 1.56 -13.30 11.91
N PRO A 113 2.31 -13.86 12.91
CA PRO A 113 1.76 -14.80 13.90
C PRO A 113 0.73 -14.17 14.85
N MET A 114 0.77 -12.85 15.02
CA MET A 114 -0.25 -12.11 15.76
C MET A 114 -1.13 -11.35 14.77
N PRO A 115 -2.31 -11.88 14.41
CA PRO A 115 -3.12 -11.27 13.37
C PRO A 115 -3.58 -9.86 13.79
N MET A 116 -3.25 -8.89 12.95
CA MET A 116 -3.78 -7.53 12.98
C MET A 116 -4.64 -7.34 11.74
N LEU A 117 -5.94 -7.26 11.93
CA LEU A 117 -6.91 -7.29 10.84
C LEU A 117 -7.31 -5.87 10.45
N VAL A 118 -7.01 -5.51 9.21
CA VAL A 118 -7.28 -4.19 8.67
C VAL A 118 -8.72 -4.08 8.22
N ARG A 119 -9.39 -3.02 8.69
CA ARG A 119 -10.72 -2.56 8.30
C ARG A 119 -10.66 -1.07 8.06
N TYR A 120 -11.75 -0.49 7.57
CA TYR A 120 -11.89 0.96 7.50
C TYR A 120 -13.04 1.42 8.38
N VAL A 121 -12.93 2.63 8.89
CA VAL A 121 -14.01 3.32 9.58
C VAL A 121 -14.24 4.65 8.90
N ILE A 122 -15.49 4.97 8.59
CA ILE A 122 -15.91 6.23 7.96
C ILE A 122 -16.80 7.02 8.92
N ALA A 123 -16.75 8.34 8.81
CA ALA A 123 -17.66 9.23 9.54
C ALA A 123 -18.75 9.70 8.56
N VAL A 124 -20.00 9.36 8.89
CA VAL A 124 -21.18 9.71 8.09
C VAL A 124 -22.18 10.40 9.00
N GLU A 125 -22.56 11.66 8.68
CA GLU A 125 -23.53 12.45 9.45
C GLU A 125 -23.24 12.53 10.97
N GLY A 126 -21.94 12.49 11.34
CA GLY A 126 -21.48 12.55 12.73
C GLY A 126 -21.44 11.21 13.46
N GLU A 127 -21.79 10.12 12.80
CA GLU A 127 -21.67 8.75 13.31
C GLU A 127 -20.52 7.99 12.66
N PHE A 128 -19.92 7.06 13.40
CA PHE A 128 -18.86 6.17 12.88
C PHE A 128 -19.50 4.88 12.38
N ARG A 129 -19.14 4.53 11.15
CA ARG A 129 -19.55 3.28 10.50
C ARG A 129 -18.32 2.46 10.14
N LEU A 130 -18.25 1.21 10.62
CA LEU A 130 -17.22 0.27 10.24
C LEU A 130 -17.51 -0.33 8.87
N VAL A 131 -16.49 -0.37 8.00
CA VAL A 131 -16.47 -1.05 6.71
C VAL A 131 -15.49 -2.20 6.84
N LYS A 132 -16.00 -3.44 6.86
CA LYS A 132 -15.23 -4.61 7.30
C LYS A 132 -14.53 -5.33 6.17
N ASN A 133 -15.07 -5.29 4.98
CA ASN A 133 -14.61 -6.11 3.85
C ASN A 133 -14.90 -5.44 2.50
N ALA A 134 -14.41 -6.06 1.43
CA ALA A 134 -14.54 -5.53 0.08
C ALA A 134 -16.00 -5.38 -0.40
N ASP A 135 -16.92 -6.24 0.06
CA ASP A 135 -18.34 -6.15 -0.34
C ASP A 135 -18.98 -4.91 0.28
N GLU A 136 -18.75 -4.67 1.57
CA GLU A 136 -19.21 -3.46 2.25
C GLU A 136 -18.57 -2.20 1.68
N PHE A 137 -17.29 -2.27 1.29
CA PHE A 137 -16.59 -1.16 0.66
C PHE A 137 -17.23 -0.79 -0.68
N ARG A 138 -17.46 -1.79 -1.55
CA ARG A 138 -18.15 -1.58 -2.82
C ARG A 138 -19.56 -1.03 -2.63
N ALA A 139 -20.29 -1.53 -1.63
CA ALA A 139 -21.64 -1.04 -1.35
C ALA A 139 -21.68 0.44 -0.94
N VAL A 140 -20.54 1.00 -0.45
CA VAL A 140 -20.44 2.41 -0.07
C VAL A 140 -19.96 3.28 -1.22
N PHE A 141 -18.95 2.82 -1.99
CA PHE A 141 -18.17 3.65 -2.90
C PHE A 141 -18.32 3.31 -4.39
N ALA A 142 -18.93 2.19 -4.77
CA ALA A 142 -19.18 1.91 -6.19
C ALA A 142 -20.42 2.68 -6.69
N PRO A 143 -20.50 3.05 -7.99
CA PRO A 143 -19.58 2.65 -9.07
C PRO A 143 -18.28 3.45 -9.08
N VAL A 144 -17.23 2.93 -9.78
CA VAL A 144 -15.97 3.61 -10.03
C VAL A 144 -16.07 4.33 -11.37
N GLU A 145 -15.98 5.66 -11.36
CA GLU A 145 -16.25 6.51 -12.54
C GLU A 145 -15.04 7.36 -12.96
N SER A 146 -13.96 7.39 -12.14
CA SER A 146 -12.76 8.18 -12.41
C SER A 146 -11.45 7.42 -12.16
N ALA A 147 -10.34 7.93 -12.70
CA ALA A 147 -9.00 7.40 -12.45
C ALA A 147 -8.59 7.53 -10.98
N ASP A 148 -9.00 8.62 -10.32
CA ASP A 148 -8.71 8.87 -8.91
C ASP A 148 -9.45 7.88 -7.99
N GLU A 149 -10.73 7.60 -8.30
CA GLU A 149 -11.48 6.54 -7.63
C GLU A 149 -10.83 5.17 -7.85
N ALA A 150 -10.43 4.85 -9.09
CA ALA A 150 -9.79 3.59 -9.40
C ALA A 150 -8.47 3.39 -8.63
N LEU A 151 -7.64 4.44 -8.51
CA LEU A 151 -6.44 4.44 -7.68
C LEU A 151 -6.79 4.17 -6.21
N SER A 152 -7.79 4.86 -5.68
CA SER A 152 -8.27 4.69 -4.32
C SER A 152 -8.78 3.26 -4.05
N PHE A 153 -9.54 2.69 -4.98
CA PHE A 153 -10.01 1.30 -4.92
C PHE A 153 -8.85 0.29 -4.93
N ALA A 154 -7.85 0.49 -5.79
CA ALA A 154 -6.69 -0.39 -5.86
C ALA A 154 -5.91 -0.39 -4.55
N ILE A 155 -5.60 0.78 -3.98
CA ILE A 155 -4.92 0.93 -2.69
C ILE A 155 -5.73 0.27 -1.57
N SER A 156 -7.05 0.48 -1.56
CA SER A 156 -7.92 -0.02 -0.49
C SER A 156 -8.15 -1.53 -0.52
N LEU A 157 -8.19 -2.15 -1.71
CA LEU A 157 -8.66 -3.52 -1.87
C LEU A 157 -7.58 -4.52 -2.32
N ALA A 158 -6.48 -4.05 -2.94
CA ALA A 158 -5.41 -4.93 -3.42
C ALA A 158 -4.16 -4.94 -2.53
N ASN A 159 -4.13 -4.19 -1.42
CA ASN A 159 -2.97 -4.05 -0.53
C ASN A 159 -1.71 -3.63 -1.28
N VAL A 160 -1.86 -2.69 -2.18
CA VAL A 160 -0.77 -2.08 -2.94
C VAL A 160 -0.58 -0.63 -2.50
N TYR A 161 0.56 -0.04 -2.83
CA TYR A 161 0.83 1.36 -2.56
C TYR A 161 1.31 2.08 -3.82
N ALA A 162 1.14 3.39 -3.83
CA ALA A 162 1.60 4.23 -4.92
C ALA A 162 2.97 4.83 -4.61
N LEU A 163 3.79 4.98 -5.65
CA LEU A 163 5.07 5.70 -5.60
C LEU A 163 5.11 6.74 -6.70
N TYR A 164 5.53 7.93 -6.34
CA TYR A 164 5.73 9.06 -7.25
C TYR A 164 7.12 9.67 -7.06
N GLY A 165 7.64 10.29 -8.11
CA GLY A 165 8.95 10.92 -8.09
C GLY A 165 10.09 9.92 -7.90
N LEU A 166 9.97 8.73 -8.45
CA LEU A 166 10.98 7.68 -8.40
C LEU A 166 12.34 8.17 -8.89
N LYS A 167 13.40 7.67 -8.26
CA LYS A 167 14.79 7.98 -8.60
C LYS A 167 15.63 6.71 -8.54
N VAL A 168 16.68 6.64 -9.35
CA VAL A 168 17.67 5.56 -9.24
C VAL A 168 18.45 5.72 -7.95
N ASP A 169 18.45 4.68 -7.12
CA ASP A 169 19.29 4.57 -5.93
C ASP A 169 20.25 3.39 -6.11
N TRP A 170 21.54 3.66 -6.06
CA TRP A 170 22.61 2.68 -6.31
C TRP A 170 22.74 1.59 -5.23
N LYS A 171 22.08 1.75 -4.12
CA LYS A 171 21.98 0.68 -3.11
C LYS A 171 21.12 -0.49 -3.59
N TYR A 172 20.17 -0.27 -4.49
CA TYR A 172 19.28 -1.30 -5.02
C TYR A 172 19.90 -2.08 -6.19
N ARG A 173 19.49 -3.32 -6.33
CA ARG A 173 19.71 -4.16 -7.51
C ARG A 173 18.44 -4.22 -8.34
N TYR A 174 18.49 -3.56 -9.49
CA TYR A 174 17.37 -3.50 -10.43
C TYR A 174 17.32 -4.74 -11.30
N THR A 175 16.10 -5.21 -11.59
CA THR A 175 15.80 -6.35 -12.45
C THR A 175 15.11 -5.93 -13.75
N VAL A 176 14.78 -4.64 -13.87
CA VAL A 176 14.09 -4.04 -15.03
C VAL A 176 14.93 -2.93 -15.65
N SER A 177 14.69 -2.65 -16.92
CA SER A 177 15.36 -1.58 -17.67
C SER A 177 14.67 -0.22 -17.57
N ALA A 178 13.44 -0.20 -17.04
CA ALA A 178 12.69 1.02 -16.76
C ALA A 178 11.91 0.87 -15.44
N LEU A 179 11.80 1.98 -14.70
CA LEU A 179 10.89 2.16 -13.58
C LEU A 179 9.95 3.30 -13.91
N GLU A 180 8.69 3.12 -13.65
CA GLU A 180 7.63 4.07 -13.93
C GLU A 180 6.86 4.35 -12.64
N ASP A 181 6.54 5.63 -12.37
CA ASP A 181 5.70 6.02 -11.23
C ASP A 181 4.31 5.38 -11.34
N THR A 182 3.56 5.41 -10.26
CA THR A 182 2.16 5.01 -10.28
C THR A 182 1.36 5.86 -11.27
N TYR A 183 0.51 5.20 -12.06
CA TYR A 183 -0.42 5.84 -12.98
C TYR A 183 -1.66 4.95 -13.21
N VAL A 184 -2.66 5.49 -13.87
CA VAL A 184 -3.93 4.80 -14.15
C VAL A 184 -4.23 4.87 -15.64
N ASP A 185 -4.40 3.70 -16.27
CA ASP A 185 -4.88 3.56 -17.63
C ASP A 185 -6.39 3.34 -17.66
N ILE A 186 -7.07 4.07 -18.54
CA ILE A 186 -8.50 3.88 -18.80
C ILE A 186 -8.66 2.79 -19.87
N THR A 187 -9.49 1.81 -19.60
CA THR A 187 -9.76 0.67 -20.50
C THR A 187 -11.26 0.56 -20.83
N GLU A 188 -11.62 -0.26 -21.82
CA GLU A 188 -13.03 -0.47 -22.18
C GLU A 188 -13.90 -1.03 -21.03
N GLY A 189 -13.28 -1.70 -20.03
CA GLY A 189 -14.02 -2.38 -18.94
C GLY A 189 -13.73 -1.81 -17.55
N GLY A 190 -13.17 -0.61 -17.45
CA GLY A 190 -12.75 0.02 -16.20
C GLY A 190 -11.33 0.60 -16.29
N TYR A 191 -10.48 0.26 -15.34
CA TYR A 191 -9.16 0.88 -15.17
C TYR A 191 -8.10 -0.19 -14.91
N ILE A 192 -6.84 0.14 -15.27
CA ILE A 192 -5.65 -0.56 -14.84
C ILE A 192 -4.84 0.42 -14.01
N VAL A 193 -4.63 0.11 -12.74
CA VAL A 193 -3.81 0.89 -11.82
C VAL A 193 -2.44 0.24 -11.75
N HIS A 194 -1.40 0.96 -12.19
CA HIS A 194 -0.01 0.56 -12.06
C HIS A 194 0.50 1.04 -10.70
N ALA A 195 0.74 0.11 -9.80
CA ALA A 195 1.07 0.35 -8.41
C ALA A 195 2.29 -0.49 -7.98
N PHE A 196 2.57 -0.51 -6.68
CA PHE A 196 3.73 -1.21 -6.12
C PHE A 196 3.34 -2.09 -4.96
N ASP A 197 4.17 -3.11 -4.74
CA ASP A 197 4.12 -3.94 -3.56
C ASP A 197 5.53 -4.32 -3.10
N TYR A 198 5.67 -4.69 -1.83
CA TYR A 198 6.92 -5.10 -1.22
C TYR A 198 6.76 -6.41 -0.47
N GLN A 199 7.60 -7.37 -0.77
CA GLN A 199 7.63 -8.64 -0.06
C GLN A 199 8.35 -8.46 1.28
N PHE A 200 7.58 -8.22 2.34
CA PHE A 200 8.13 -8.01 3.68
C PHE A 200 8.42 -9.32 4.42
N PHE A 201 7.52 -10.30 4.34
CA PHE A 201 7.64 -11.56 5.08
C PHE A 201 8.41 -12.64 4.33
N GLY A 202 9.03 -13.51 5.12
CA GLY A 202 9.82 -14.65 4.65
C GLY A 202 11.32 -14.45 4.82
N CYS A 203 12.10 -15.45 4.39
CA CYS A 203 13.56 -15.39 4.33
C CYS A 203 14.04 -15.18 2.90
N GLY A 204 15.19 -14.54 2.75
CA GLY A 204 15.87 -14.35 1.48
C GLY A 204 15.56 -12.98 0.85
N PRO A 205 15.83 -12.82 -0.45
CA PRO A 205 15.73 -11.52 -1.07
C PRO A 205 14.31 -10.95 -1.03
N HIS A 206 14.16 -9.79 -0.37
CA HIS A 206 12.91 -9.03 -0.30
C HIS A 206 12.80 -8.12 -1.52
N TYR A 207 11.92 -8.48 -2.46
CA TYR A 207 11.72 -7.74 -3.70
C TYR A 207 10.63 -6.69 -3.58
N TYR A 208 10.87 -5.57 -4.24
CA TYR A 208 9.84 -4.63 -4.64
C TYR A 208 9.26 -5.08 -5.99
N TYR A 209 7.97 -4.91 -6.15
CA TYR A 209 7.22 -5.33 -7.33
C TYR A 209 6.47 -4.15 -7.92
N ALA A 210 6.45 -4.09 -9.26
CA ALA A 210 5.40 -3.38 -9.98
C ALA A 210 4.20 -4.31 -10.11
N VAL A 211 3.01 -3.81 -9.83
CA VAL A 211 1.76 -4.56 -9.79
C VAL A 211 0.72 -3.84 -10.63
N ASP A 212 0.13 -4.55 -11.58
CA ASP A 212 -1.02 -4.03 -12.31
C ASP A 212 -2.30 -4.55 -11.65
N VAL A 213 -3.14 -3.63 -11.24
CA VAL A 213 -4.41 -3.90 -10.58
C VAL A 213 -5.55 -3.50 -11.51
N LYS A 214 -6.38 -4.46 -11.87
CA LYS A 214 -7.59 -4.18 -12.65
C LYS A 214 -8.72 -3.76 -11.70
N VAL A 215 -9.28 -2.59 -11.95
CA VAL A 215 -10.44 -2.04 -11.25
C VAL A 215 -11.59 -1.89 -12.25
N LYS A 216 -12.69 -2.59 -11.99
CA LYS A 216 -13.90 -2.48 -12.82
C LYS A 216 -14.82 -1.37 -12.32
N SER A 217 -15.72 -0.90 -13.18
CA SER A 217 -16.72 0.12 -12.80
C SER A 217 -17.64 -0.33 -11.65
N ASP A 218 -17.87 -1.64 -11.48
CA ASP A 218 -18.64 -2.19 -10.35
C ASP A 218 -17.85 -2.25 -9.03
N GLY A 219 -16.61 -1.72 -9.01
CA GLY A 219 -15.71 -1.74 -7.87
C GLY A 219 -15.01 -3.07 -7.61
N ASN A 220 -15.15 -4.07 -8.49
CA ASN A 220 -14.35 -5.30 -8.38
C ASN A 220 -12.90 -5.03 -8.71
N VAL A 221 -12.02 -5.49 -7.82
CA VAL A 221 -10.56 -5.32 -7.91
C VAL A 221 -9.88 -6.67 -7.99
N ALA A 222 -8.90 -6.81 -8.88
CA ALA A 222 -8.08 -8.01 -9.01
C ALA A 222 -6.66 -7.63 -9.46
N GLU A 223 -5.65 -8.14 -8.77
CA GLU A 223 -4.26 -8.15 -9.26
C GLU A 223 -4.20 -9.06 -10.51
N PHE A 224 -3.53 -8.61 -11.58
CA PHE A 224 -3.39 -9.44 -12.75
C PHE A 224 -1.94 -9.60 -13.24
N THR A 225 -1.03 -8.70 -12.86
CA THR A 225 0.41 -8.91 -13.09
C THR A 225 1.20 -8.48 -11.85
N ARG A 226 2.37 -9.14 -11.64
CA ARG A 226 3.29 -8.82 -10.58
C ARG A 226 4.71 -9.06 -11.07
N THR A 227 5.50 -8.00 -11.21
CA THR A 227 6.85 -8.03 -11.77
C THR A 227 7.88 -7.56 -10.76
N LYS A 228 8.92 -8.36 -10.50
CA LYS A 228 10.06 -7.95 -9.67
C LYS A 228 10.78 -6.78 -10.33
N ILE A 229 11.00 -5.68 -9.61
CA ILE A 229 11.63 -4.48 -10.14
C ILE A 229 12.99 -4.18 -9.53
N TYR A 230 13.14 -4.30 -8.22
CA TYR A 230 14.41 -4.15 -7.52
C TYR A 230 14.37 -4.79 -6.13
N ARG A 231 15.52 -4.88 -5.48
CA ARG A 231 15.69 -5.32 -4.10
C ARG A 231 16.85 -4.57 -3.43
N ASP A 232 16.86 -4.52 -2.12
CA ASP A 232 17.99 -4.09 -1.33
C ASP A 232 18.87 -5.30 -0.96
N PRO A 233 20.09 -5.44 -1.52
CA PRO A 233 20.96 -6.56 -1.17
C PRO A 233 21.36 -6.60 0.31
N GLY A 234 21.30 -5.47 1.01
CA GLY A 234 21.57 -5.40 2.46
C GLY A 234 20.52 -6.12 3.31
N LEU A 235 19.37 -6.47 2.71
CA LEU A 235 18.28 -7.19 3.36
C LEU A 235 18.14 -8.65 2.89
N ASP A 236 19.05 -9.15 2.02
CA ASP A 236 18.93 -10.48 1.43
C ASP A 236 19.00 -11.63 2.47
N ASP A 237 19.68 -11.40 3.58
CA ASP A 237 19.83 -12.40 4.66
C ASP A 237 18.82 -12.21 5.80
N LEU A 238 17.91 -11.23 5.66
CA LEU A 238 16.87 -10.98 6.65
C LEU A 238 15.78 -12.04 6.56
N CYS A 239 15.41 -12.60 7.72
CA CYS A 239 14.20 -13.40 7.89
C CYS A 239 13.20 -12.60 8.73
N GLN A 240 11.99 -12.41 8.21
CA GLN A 240 10.91 -11.67 8.85
C GLN A 240 9.68 -12.58 8.93
N ASP A 241 9.23 -12.87 10.15
CA ASP A 241 8.07 -13.75 10.44
C ASP A 241 6.82 -12.93 10.73
#